data_5553edd346575ea643716b3e32725ed4
#
_entry.id   5553edd346575ea643716b3e32725ed4
#
_cell.length_a   1.000
_cell.length_b   1.000
_cell.length_c   1.000
_cell.angle_alpha   90.00
_cell.angle_beta   90.00
_cell.angle_gamma   90.00
#
_symmetry.space_group_name_H-M   'P 1'
#
loop_
_entity.id
_entity.type
_entity.pdbx_description
1 polymer ?
#
loop_
_entity_poly.entity_id
_entity_poly.type
_entity_poly.pdbx_seq_one_letter_code
_entity_poly.pdbx_strand_id
1 'polypeptide(L)'
;MKYSINIPKKVVMSAVATFVLSYASAQTVAEGINYLDSHKYAKAKEVFNQLIEKSPSAENYFYLGNAYLVQFEPNFDKAKEAFDKGIALDSKSYLNKIGLASIKMGKGQKVSAINDLNQIAKDSREKDPEVLYRIGEALSMYDNSNDPNLAITFLNKAIEKAADKDGVPAHYYYTLGDAYRMIKDPGNAMSAYEKASAIAKNKASVFYRMATLWMAAKQYKKAEENINKAIAIDPTYAPAYKAQAEYNRTFQRPNETTKSLINYTKYADEDPSTALEIAKLYFINSNFAEAKATLDKVFDKVSDPIKFKLKAYLQYEENDYAGAKASLESYYSKVEQSRIIPSDAGLEGLIYAGLASKEADATAKAALMQKSAEKMAVVKQANDDTLNWDVEYAKVVSGAAELKAKAEAGPTNENIENLKKQVAVNKEDTTLLFNLAQAYEAANNWEGSALVWQKMNELLPTWEPAYYSKGYAMQKGGYNQSAALAYLKYIDVVLAKPAAEQQPLQENLYGAYYNVALLLKDIDKAKALENIGKALAIKPADPNATNLQKLLNQ
;
A
#
# COMPACT_ATOMS: atom_id res chain seq x y z
N MET A 1 -15.77 -81.83 37.64
CA MET A 1 -14.58 -82.15 36.87
C MET A 1 -14.16 -80.91 36.11
N LYS A 2 -13.04 -80.33 36.53
CA LYS A 2 -12.47 -79.11 35.90
C LYS A 2 -11.50 -79.56 34.84
N TYR A 3 -11.69 -79.17 33.59
CA TYR A 3 -10.64 -79.30 32.56
C TYR A 3 -10.11 -77.87 32.30
N SER A 4 -8.88 -77.65 32.70
CA SER A 4 -8.10 -76.47 32.34
C SER A 4 -7.42 -76.73 30.98
N ILE A 5 -7.70 -75.90 30.01
CA ILE A 5 -6.99 -75.90 28.72
C ILE A 5 -5.92 -74.80 28.80
N ASN A 6 -4.66 -75.25 28.80
CA ASN A 6 -3.48 -74.42 28.73
C ASN A 6 -3.27 -74.03 27.26
N ILE A 7 -3.38 -72.74 26.95
CA ILE A 7 -3.00 -72.21 25.61
C ILE A 7 -1.65 -71.51 25.74
N PRO A 8 -0.64 -71.92 25.01
CA PRO A 8 0.66 -71.24 25.05
C PRO A 8 0.57 -69.88 24.36
N LYS A 9 1.00 -68.87 25.08
CA LYS A 9 1.16 -67.50 24.56
C LYS A 9 2.29 -67.48 23.51
N LYS A 10 1.96 -67.63 22.26
CA LYS A 10 2.80 -67.10 21.17
C LYS A 10 2.31 -65.68 20.91
N VAL A 11 3.10 -64.74 21.34
CA VAL A 11 2.99 -63.34 20.95
C VAL A 11 3.33 -63.30 19.45
N VAL A 12 2.31 -63.25 18.62
CA VAL A 12 2.44 -62.85 17.23
C VAL A 12 2.38 -61.33 17.25
N MET A 13 3.54 -60.72 17.24
CA MET A 13 3.70 -59.31 16.93
C MET A 13 3.37 -59.16 15.43
N SER A 14 2.10 -58.98 15.11
CA SER A 14 1.69 -58.49 13.80
C SER A 14 2.11 -57.02 13.73
N ALA A 15 3.28 -56.80 13.12
CA ALA A 15 3.60 -55.48 12.60
C ALA A 15 2.56 -55.19 11.50
N VAL A 16 1.50 -54.46 11.89
CA VAL A 16 0.66 -53.76 10.93
C VAL A 16 1.52 -52.63 10.39
N ALA A 17 2.32 -52.93 9.39
CA ALA A 17 2.86 -51.93 8.49
C ALA A 17 1.64 -51.29 7.81
N THR A 18 1.15 -50.20 8.39
CA THR A 18 0.25 -49.29 7.71
C THR A 18 1.05 -48.71 6.54
N PHE A 19 1.01 -49.39 5.42
CA PHE A 19 1.33 -48.77 4.14
C PHE A 19 0.28 -47.69 3.95
N VAL A 20 0.60 -46.47 4.38
CA VAL A 20 0.01 -45.28 3.84
C VAL A 20 0.49 -45.24 2.39
N LEU A 21 -0.27 -45.89 1.53
CA LEU A 21 -0.27 -45.61 0.11
C LEU A 21 -0.78 -44.18 -0.02
N SER A 22 0.14 -43.20 0.18
CA SER A 22 -0.01 -41.93 -0.45
C SER A 22 -0.13 -42.24 -1.95
N TYR A 23 -1.34 -42.22 -2.47
CA TYR A 23 -1.56 -42.02 -3.89
C TYR A 23 -0.93 -40.66 -4.20
N ALA A 24 0.37 -40.62 -4.44
CA ALA A 24 1.00 -39.55 -5.16
C ALA A 24 0.32 -39.58 -6.54
N SER A 25 -0.70 -38.76 -6.75
CA SER A 25 -1.22 -38.51 -8.08
C SER A 25 -0.01 -38.17 -8.95
N ALA A 26 0.16 -38.89 -10.05
CA ALA A 26 1.28 -38.66 -10.93
C ALA A 26 1.24 -37.18 -11.33
N GLN A 27 2.23 -36.41 -10.90
CA GLN A 27 2.33 -35.00 -11.25
C GLN A 27 2.38 -34.91 -12.77
N THR A 28 1.66 -33.92 -13.29
CA THR A 28 1.49 -33.74 -14.73
C THR A 28 1.94 -32.34 -15.13
N VAL A 29 2.32 -32.18 -16.39
CA VAL A 29 2.59 -30.88 -16.98
C VAL A 29 1.39 -29.91 -16.77
N ALA A 30 0.16 -30.43 -16.93
CA ALA A 30 -1.05 -29.63 -16.72
C ALA A 30 -1.18 -29.10 -15.28
N GLU A 31 -0.75 -29.87 -14.28
CA GLU A 31 -0.72 -29.41 -12.89
C GLU A 31 0.28 -28.26 -12.71
N GLY A 32 1.50 -28.40 -13.27
CA GLY A 32 2.50 -27.34 -13.26
C GLY A 32 2.00 -26.06 -13.94
N ILE A 33 1.33 -26.18 -15.08
CA ILE A 33 0.72 -25.03 -15.78
C ILE A 33 -0.37 -24.37 -14.92
N ASN A 34 -1.22 -25.14 -14.23
CA ASN A 34 -2.22 -24.60 -13.33
C ASN A 34 -1.59 -23.83 -12.15
N TYR A 35 -0.45 -24.29 -11.63
CA TYR A 35 0.29 -23.54 -10.61
C TYR A 35 0.85 -22.24 -11.17
N LEU A 36 1.36 -22.20 -12.41
CA LEU A 36 1.79 -20.96 -13.05
C LEU A 36 0.64 -19.95 -13.17
N ASP A 37 -0.52 -20.40 -13.67
CA ASP A 37 -1.71 -19.55 -13.83
C ASP A 37 -2.26 -19.05 -12.48
N SER A 38 -2.00 -19.79 -11.39
CA SER A 38 -2.40 -19.43 -10.02
C SER A 38 -1.35 -18.62 -9.25
N HIS A 39 -0.26 -18.18 -9.90
CA HIS A 39 0.88 -17.47 -9.29
C HIS A 39 1.61 -18.27 -8.20
N LYS A 40 1.65 -19.60 -8.33
CA LYS A 40 2.36 -20.54 -7.44
C LYS A 40 3.61 -21.09 -8.14
N TYR A 41 4.51 -20.17 -8.50
CA TYR A 41 5.68 -20.46 -9.35
C TYR A 41 6.67 -21.45 -8.72
N ALA A 42 6.87 -21.40 -7.40
CA ALA A 42 7.72 -22.36 -6.69
C ALA A 42 7.19 -23.78 -6.81
N LYS A 43 5.87 -23.98 -6.62
CA LYS A 43 5.23 -25.29 -6.81
C LYS A 43 5.27 -25.76 -8.26
N ALA A 44 5.07 -24.87 -9.21
CA ALA A 44 5.19 -25.19 -10.63
C ALA A 44 6.61 -25.71 -10.95
N LYS A 45 7.64 -25.01 -10.49
CA LYS A 45 9.05 -25.43 -10.67
C LYS A 45 9.35 -26.76 -9.99
N GLU A 46 8.79 -27.02 -8.80
CA GLU A 46 8.90 -28.31 -8.12
C GLU A 46 8.32 -29.44 -8.97
N VAL A 47 7.09 -29.25 -9.50
CA VAL A 47 6.45 -30.23 -10.40
C VAL A 47 7.30 -30.50 -11.63
N PHE A 48 7.78 -29.46 -12.31
CA PHE A 48 8.59 -29.65 -13.52
C PHE A 48 9.94 -30.30 -13.23
N ASN A 49 10.60 -30.01 -12.12
CA ASN A 49 11.82 -30.69 -11.69
C ASN A 49 11.56 -32.16 -11.42
N GLN A 50 10.49 -32.54 -10.73
CA GLN A 50 10.13 -33.94 -10.48
C GLN A 50 9.78 -34.70 -11.77
N LEU A 51 9.17 -34.01 -12.74
CA LEU A 51 8.94 -34.60 -14.08
C LEU A 51 10.27 -34.85 -14.82
N ILE A 52 11.22 -33.92 -14.72
CA ILE A 52 12.57 -34.05 -15.27
C ILE A 52 13.32 -35.20 -14.61
N GLU A 53 13.26 -35.35 -13.29
CA GLU A 53 13.90 -36.44 -12.54
C GLU A 53 13.33 -37.81 -12.94
N LYS A 54 12.01 -37.90 -13.14
CA LYS A 54 11.35 -39.16 -13.55
C LYS A 54 11.58 -39.51 -15.02
N SER A 55 11.53 -38.52 -15.88
CA SER A 55 11.63 -38.66 -17.33
C SER A 55 12.19 -37.38 -17.95
N PRO A 56 13.52 -37.29 -18.06
CA PRO A 56 14.14 -36.15 -18.74
C PRO A 56 13.64 -36.03 -20.19
N SER A 57 13.03 -34.90 -20.51
CA SER A 57 12.57 -34.60 -21.88
C SER A 57 12.78 -33.15 -22.21
N ALA A 58 12.95 -32.84 -23.50
CA ALA A 58 13.06 -31.45 -23.96
C ALA A 58 11.83 -30.61 -23.58
N GLU A 59 10.65 -31.23 -23.57
CA GLU A 59 9.39 -30.59 -23.20
C GLU A 59 9.36 -30.23 -21.70
N ASN A 60 9.75 -31.12 -20.79
CA ASN A 60 9.79 -30.83 -19.36
C ASN A 60 10.77 -29.71 -19.05
N TYR A 61 11.91 -29.62 -19.72
CA TYR A 61 12.85 -28.51 -19.60
C TYR A 61 12.27 -27.21 -20.13
N PHE A 62 11.46 -27.24 -21.21
CA PHE A 62 10.74 -26.06 -21.68
C PHE A 62 9.81 -25.50 -20.60
N TYR A 63 8.98 -26.34 -19.98
CA TYR A 63 8.07 -25.86 -18.93
C TYR A 63 8.79 -25.34 -17.70
N LEU A 64 9.92 -25.94 -17.31
CA LEU A 64 10.76 -25.42 -16.24
C LEU A 64 11.33 -24.04 -16.60
N GLY A 65 11.86 -23.89 -17.82
CA GLY A 65 12.37 -22.62 -18.32
C GLY A 65 11.28 -21.54 -18.37
N ASN A 66 10.09 -21.91 -18.86
CA ASN A 66 8.94 -21.00 -18.88
C ASN A 66 8.52 -20.55 -17.45
N ALA A 67 8.57 -21.46 -16.46
CA ALA A 67 8.29 -21.11 -15.07
C ALA A 67 9.25 -20.04 -14.52
N TYR A 68 10.50 -20.04 -14.96
CA TYR A 68 11.46 -18.97 -14.61
C TYR A 68 11.19 -17.66 -15.34
N LEU A 69 10.53 -17.67 -16.51
CA LEU A 69 10.19 -16.45 -17.26
C LEU A 69 8.94 -15.75 -16.71
N VAL A 70 7.92 -16.50 -16.29
CA VAL A 70 6.61 -15.95 -15.92
C VAL A 70 6.47 -15.61 -14.43
N GLN A 71 7.47 -15.93 -13.60
CA GLN A 71 7.47 -15.54 -12.20
C GLN A 71 7.57 -14.00 -12.05
N PHE A 72 7.26 -13.44 -10.87
CA PHE A 72 7.21 -12.01 -10.63
C PHE A 72 8.46 -11.24 -11.07
N GLU A 73 9.64 -11.82 -10.81
CA GLU A 73 10.91 -11.31 -11.32
C GLU A 73 11.51 -12.39 -12.24
N PRO A 74 11.44 -12.23 -13.57
CA PRO A 74 11.95 -13.20 -14.52
C PRO A 74 13.43 -13.52 -14.29
N ASN A 75 13.76 -14.82 -14.19
CA ASN A 75 15.14 -15.28 -14.08
C ASN A 75 15.62 -15.79 -15.43
N PHE A 76 16.10 -14.87 -16.28
CA PHE A 76 16.53 -15.19 -17.63
C PHE A 76 17.69 -16.18 -17.70
N ASP A 77 18.58 -16.19 -16.71
CA ASP A 77 19.75 -17.08 -16.73
C ASP A 77 19.33 -18.52 -16.42
N LYS A 78 18.50 -18.76 -15.41
CA LYS A 78 17.95 -20.09 -15.11
C LYS A 78 16.99 -20.57 -16.21
N ALA A 79 16.21 -19.67 -16.80
CA ALA A 79 15.38 -20.01 -17.95
C ALA A 79 16.23 -20.47 -19.12
N LYS A 80 17.31 -19.73 -19.45
CA LYS A 80 18.23 -20.10 -20.51
C LYS A 80 18.90 -21.46 -20.26
N GLU A 81 19.37 -21.70 -19.03
CA GLU A 81 19.97 -22.99 -18.64
C GLU A 81 19.00 -24.16 -18.90
N ALA A 82 17.74 -24.00 -18.53
CA ALA A 82 16.72 -25.02 -18.76
C ALA A 82 16.48 -25.25 -20.26
N PHE A 83 16.31 -24.18 -21.05
CA PHE A 83 16.10 -24.31 -22.50
C PHE A 83 17.30 -24.93 -23.20
N ASP A 84 18.53 -24.57 -22.83
CA ASP A 84 19.75 -25.16 -23.40
C ASP A 84 19.83 -26.66 -23.09
N LYS A 85 19.47 -27.10 -21.87
CA LYS A 85 19.36 -28.54 -21.53
C LYS A 85 18.32 -29.26 -22.37
N GLY A 86 17.17 -28.61 -22.60
CA GLY A 86 16.14 -29.15 -23.48
C GLY A 86 16.63 -29.32 -24.94
N ILE A 87 17.36 -28.31 -25.46
CA ILE A 87 17.96 -28.40 -26.82
C ILE A 87 19.07 -29.43 -26.88
N ALA A 88 19.84 -29.65 -25.81
CA ALA A 88 20.85 -30.70 -25.75
C ALA A 88 20.23 -32.12 -25.82
N LEU A 89 19.02 -32.30 -25.28
CA LEU A 89 18.27 -33.55 -25.37
C LEU A 89 17.62 -33.73 -26.76
N ASP A 90 17.08 -32.68 -27.32
CA ASP A 90 16.49 -32.63 -28.65
C ASP A 90 16.85 -31.35 -29.38
N SER A 91 17.82 -31.42 -30.29
CA SER A 91 18.28 -30.28 -31.07
C SER A 91 17.20 -29.67 -32.00
N LYS A 92 16.11 -30.40 -32.24
CA LYS A 92 14.94 -29.95 -33.02
C LYS A 92 13.82 -29.40 -32.17
N SER A 93 13.96 -29.38 -30.85
CA SER A 93 12.92 -28.86 -29.96
C SER A 93 12.58 -27.41 -30.28
N TYR A 94 11.46 -27.20 -30.96
CA TYR A 94 10.95 -25.87 -31.26
C TYR A 94 10.52 -25.13 -29.99
N LEU A 95 9.96 -25.82 -28.99
CA LEU A 95 9.52 -25.19 -27.75
C LEU A 95 10.68 -24.50 -27.02
N ASN A 96 11.82 -25.18 -26.85
CA ASN A 96 12.97 -24.58 -26.18
C ASN A 96 13.59 -23.41 -26.99
N LYS A 97 13.54 -23.46 -28.32
CA LYS A 97 13.95 -22.34 -29.17
C LYS A 97 13.02 -21.15 -29.02
N ILE A 98 11.70 -21.36 -28.89
CA ILE A 98 10.71 -20.32 -28.56
C ILE A 98 11.04 -19.73 -27.18
N GLY A 99 11.38 -20.55 -26.18
CA GLY A 99 11.80 -20.09 -24.86
C GLY A 99 13.02 -19.15 -24.92
N LEU A 100 14.03 -19.46 -25.76
CA LEU A 100 15.18 -18.57 -25.99
C LEU A 100 14.76 -17.24 -26.67
N ALA A 101 13.81 -17.29 -27.62
CA ALA A 101 13.25 -16.07 -28.22
C ALA A 101 12.44 -15.25 -27.20
N SER A 102 11.73 -15.91 -26.28
CA SER A 102 11.02 -15.24 -25.16
C SER A 102 11.98 -14.50 -24.23
N ILE A 103 13.18 -15.03 -23.97
CA ILE A 103 14.23 -14.29 -23.24
C ILE A 103 14.63 -13.02 -23.98
N LYS A 104 14.77 -13.07 -25.31
CA LYS A 104 15.06 -11.87 -26.10
C LYS A 104 13.94 -10.85 -26.02
N MET A 105 12.67 -11.29 -26.03
CA MET A 105 11.51 -10.42 -25.78
C MET A 105 11.63 -9.72 -24.43
N GLY A 106 11.85 -10.48 -23.36
CA GLY A 106 11.99 -9.94 -22.00
C GLY A 106 13.15 -8.96 -21.82
N LYS A 107 14.22 -9.13 -22.62
CA LYS A 107 15.38 -8.20 -22.67
C LYS A 107 15.17 -7.02 -23.66
N GLY A 108 13.98 -6.84 -24.21
CA GLY A 108 13.66 -5.74 -25.12
C GLY A 108 14.20 -5.91 -26.56
N GLN A 109 14.75 -7.07 -26.90
CA GLN A 109 15.31 -7.37 -28.22
C GLN A 109 14.21 -7.83 -29.20
N LYS A 110 13.11 -7.06 -29.30
CA LYS A 110 11.86 -7.40 -30.00
C LYS A 110 12.09 -7.89 -31.43
N VAL A 111 12.84 -7.12 -32.26
CA VAL A 111 13.03 -7.43 -33.66
C VAL A 111 13.75 -8.78 -33.85
N SER A 112 14.82 -9.02 -33.07
CA SER A 112 15.56 -10.29 -33.14
C SER A 112 14.68 -11.46 -32.70
N ALA A 113 13.88 -11.29 -31.61
CA ALA A 113 12.98 -12.31 -31.13
C ALA A 113 11.89 -12.66 -32.15
N ILE A 114 11.25 -11.68 -32.78
CA ILE A 114 10.22 -11.89 -33.81
C ILE A 114 10.82 -12.63 -35.04
N ASN A 115 12.03 -12.29 -35.44
CA ASN A 115 12.70 -13.01 -36.55
C ASN A 115 12.93 -14.48 -36.20
N ASP A 116 13.39 -14.79 -34.97
CA ASP A 116 13.55 -16.17 -34.51
C ASP A 116 12.21 -16.93 -34.49
N LEU A 117 11.17 -16.30 -33.93
CA LEU A 117 9.83 -16.90 -33.86
C LEU A 117 9.24 -17.20 -35.25
N ASN A 118 9.38 -16.27 -36.17
CA ASN A 118 8.97 -16.48 -37.59
C ASN A 118 9.77 -17.59 -38.26
N GLN A 119 11.07 -17.70 -37.98
CA GLN A 119 11.89 -18.78 -38.52
C GLN A 119 11.45 -20.14 -37.94
N ILE A 120 11.19 -20.23 -36.66
CA ILE A 120 10.65 -21.43 -35.99
C ILE A 120 9.30 -21.83 -36.61
N ALA A 121 8.41 -20.88 -36.86
CA ALA A 121 7.14 -21.17 -37.53
C ALA A 121 7.34 -21.80 -38.90
N LYS A 122 8.26 -21.24 -39.73
CA LYS A 122 8.61 -21.80 -41.05
C LYS A 122 9.22 -23.20 -40.93
N ASP A 123 10.17 -23.43 -40.02
CA ASP A 123 10.88 -24.70 -39.85
C ASP A 123 9.91 -25.79 -39.36
N SER A 124 8.94 -25.46 -38.52
CA SER A 124 7.86 -26.36 -38.07
C SER A 124 6.78 -26.56 -39.14
N ARG A 125 6.86 -25.85 -40.27
CA ARG A 125 5.87 -25.81 -41.34
C ARG A 125 4.47 -25.45 -40.86
N GLU A 126 4.36 -24.76 -39.73
CA GLU A 126 3.10 -24.34 -39.11
C GLU A 126 2.09 -25.49 -38.89
N LYS A 127 2.58 -26.73 -38.62
CA LYS A 127 1.73 -27.92 -38.50
C LYS A 127 1.37 -28.29 -37.07
N ASP A 128 2.20 -27.88 -36.12
CA ASP A 128 2.03 -28.22 -34.71
C ASP A 128 1.29 -27.10 -33.99
N PRO A 129 0.05 -27.34 -33.51
CA PRO A 129 -0.72 -26.31 -32.80
C PRO A 129 -0.05 -25.81 -31.51
N GLU A 130 0.71 -26.68 -30.80
CA GLU A 130 1.41 -26.23 -29.58
C GLU A 130 2.55 -25.27 -29.90
N VAL A 131 3.33 -25.54 -30.96
CA VAL A 131 4.38 -24.63 -31.42
C VAL A 131 3.79 -23.26 -31.80
N LEU A 132 2.69 -23.23 -32.55
CA LEU A 132 2.00 -22.00 -32.95
C LEU A 132 1.44 -21.24 -31.73
N TYR A 133 0.84 -21.96 -30.79
CA TYR A 133 0.33 -21.40 -29.55
C TYR A 133 1.46 -20.73 -28.73
N ARG A 134 2.59 -21.44 -28.54
CA ARG A 134 3.73 -20.92 -27.79
C ARG A 134 4.40 -19.71 -28.44
N ILE A 135 4.39 -19.64 -29.78
CA ILE A 135 4.80 -18.41 -30.50
C ILE A 135 3.85 -17.24 -30.15
N GLY A 136 2.53 -17.48 -30.19
CA GLY A 136 1.55 -16.47 -29.82
C GLY A 136 1.67 -16.01 -28.35
N GLU A 137 1.88 -16.96 -27.44
CA GLU A 137 2.13 -16.69 -26.02
C GLU A 137 3.39 -15.83 -25.84
N ALA A 138 4.51 -16.20 -26.46
CA ALA A 138 5.77 -15.45 -26.37
C ALA A 138 5.63 -14.00 -26.86
N LEU A 139 4.83 -13.78 -27.92
CA LEU A 139 4.55 -12.45 -28.48
C LEU A 139 3.65 -11.58 -27.57
N SER A 140 2.97 -12.18 -26.60
CA SER A 140 2.08 -11.48 -25.67
C SER A 140 2.67 -11.32 -24.26
N MET A 141 3.83 -11.90 -23.97
CA MET A 141 4.31 -12.10 -22.60
C MET A 141 4.78 -10.83 -21.90
N TYR A 142 5.41 -9.90 -22.62
CA TYR A 142 6.08 -8.73 -22.03
C TYR A 142 5.55 -7.41 -22.60
N ASP A 143 4.99 -6.54 -21.77
CA ASP A 143 4.32 -5.30 -22.20
C ASP A 143 5.23 -4.35 -22.99
N ASN A 144 6.52 -4.29 -22.68
CA ASN A 144 7.48 -3.40 -23.35
C ASN A 144 7.95 -3.88 -24.72
N SER A 145 7.65 -5.13 -25.09
CA SER A 145 8.14 -5.75 -26.32
C SER A 145 7.11 -6.60 -27.04
N ASN A 146 5.88 -6.72 -26.53
CA ASN A 146 4.83 -7.53 -27.14
C ASN A 146 4.46 -7.11 -28.58
N ASP A 147 3.84 -8.05 -29.30
CA ASP A 147 3.20 -7.82 -30.60
C ASP A 147 1.86 -8.56 -30.65
N PRO A 148 0.82 -8.00 -30.03
CA PRO A 148 -0.45 -8.69 -29.88
C PRO A 148 -1.16 -8.96 -31.20
N ASN A 149 -0.93 -8.17 -32.27
CA ASN A 149 -1.52 -8.46 -33.58
C ASN A 149 -0.90 -9.70 -34.20
N LEU A 150 0.43 -9.83 -34.13
CA LEU A 150 1.11 -11.03 -34.59
C LEU A 150 0.77 -12.24 -33.70
N ALA A 151 0.63 -12.04 -32.38
CA ALA A 151 0.15 -13.08 -31.45
C ALA A 151 -1.22 -13.62 -31.83
N ILE A 152 -2.21 -12.73 -32.12
CA ILE A 152 -3.54 -13.11 -32.58
C ILE A 152 -3.46 -13.97 -33.85
N THR A 153 -2.58 -13.62 -34.77
CA THR A 153 -2.41 -14.38 -36.02
C THR A 153 -1.96 -15.81 -35.73
N PHE A 154 -0.94 -16.00 -34.87
CA PHE A 154 -0.44 -17.34 -34.53
C PHE A 154 -1.42 -18.13 -33.65
N LEU A 155 -2.11 -17.47 -32.70
CA LEU A 155 -3.11 -18.11 -31.84
C LEU A 155 -4.31 -18.59 -32.65
N ASN A 156 -4.79 -17.85 -33.63
CA ASN A 156 -5.86 -18.30 -34.51
C ASN A 156 -5.44 -19.53 -35.34
N LYS A 157 -4.21 -19.53 -35.90
CA LYS A 157 -3.67 -20.70 -36.59
C LYS A 157 -3.54 -21.90 -35.65
N ALA A 158 -3.10 -21.68 -34.40
CA ALA A 158 -3.00 -22.74 -33.39
C ALA A 158 -4.37 -23.38 -33.10
N ILE A 159 -5.40 -22.53 -32.95
CA ILE A 159 -6.79 -22.97 -32.72
C ILE A 159 -7.33 -23.77 -33.91
N GLU A 160 -7.11 -23.27 -35.14
CA GLU A 160 -7.49 -23.99 -36.36
C GLU A 160 -6.85 -25.38 -36.42
N LYS A 161 -5.52 -25.46 -36.24
CA LYS A 161 -4.79 -26.74 -36.28
C LYS A 161 -5.12 -27.69 -35.13
N ALA A 162 -5.47 -27.16 -33.95
CA ALA A 162 -5.91 -27.98 -32.83
C ALA A 162 -7.32 -28.56 -33.04
N ALA A 163 -8.22 -27.80 -33.65
CA ALA A 163 -9.59 -28.25 -33.97
C ALA A 163 -9.60 -29.44 -34.93
N ASP A 164 -8.64 -29.52 -35.83
CA ASP A 164 -8.48 -30.60 -36.80
C ASP A 164 -7.94 -31.93 -36.18
N LYS A 165 -7.53 -31.89 -34.89
CA LYS A 165 -6.90 -33.02 -34.18
C LYS A 165 -7.75 -33.44 -32.97
N ASP A 166 -7.24 -33.11 -31.77
CA ASP A 166 -7.77 -33.58 -30.48
C ASP A 166 -8.73 -32.60 -29.81
N GLY A 167 -9.11 -31.53 -30.52
CA GLY A 167 -9.87 -30.42 -30.00
C GLY A 167 -8.97 -29.31 -29.43
N VAL A 168 -9.55 -28.11 -29.26
CA VAL A 168 -8.82 -26.93 -28.86
C VAL A 168 -8.71 -26.87 -27.34
N PRO A 169 -7.49 -26.77 -26.75
CA PRO A 169 -7.32 -26.55 -25.31
C PRO A 169 -7.88 -25.18 -24.88
N ALA A 170 -8.49 -25.10 -23.69
CA ALA A 170 -9.10 -23.87 -23.20
C ALA A 170 -8.10 -22.70 -23.10
N HIS A 171 -6.83 -22.98 -22.78
CA HIS A 171 -5.80 -21.96 -22.65
C HIS A 171 -5.46 -21.26 -23.98
N TYR A 172 -5.69 -21.90 -25.13
CA TYR A 172 -5.54 -21.23 -26.44
C TYR A 172 -6.55 -20.08 -26.58
N TYR A 173 -7.79 -20.32 -26.19
CA TYR A 173 -8.83 -19.32 -26.27
C TYR A 173 -8.64 -18.18 -25.26
N TYR A 174 -8.28 -18.48 -24.00
CA TYR A 174 -8.11 -17.34 -23.08
C TYR A 174 -6.83 -16.55 -23.35
N THR A 175 -5.75 -17.15 -23.88
CA THR A 175 -4.58 -16.40 -24.35
C THR A 175 -4.92 -15.53 -25.57
N LEU A 176 -5.75 -16.05 -26.49
CA LEU A 176 -6.28 -15.26 -27.60
C LEU A 176 -7.13 -14.08 -27.09
N GLY A 177 -7.96 -14.29 -26.08
CA GLY A 177 -8.73 -13.24 -25.43
C GLY A 177 -7.85 -12.19 -24.77
N ASP A 178 -6.75 -12.61 -24.11
CA ASP A 178 -5.76 -11.69 -23.54
C ASP A 178 -5.09 -10.84 -24.64
N ALA A 179 -4.74 -11.43 -25.78
CA ALA A 179 -4.17 -10.70 -26.91
C ALA A 179 -5.16 -9.68 -27.52
N TYR A 180 -6.44 -10.04 -27.66
CA TYR A 180 -7.48 -9.08 -28.06
C TYR A 180 -7.68 -7.95 -27.05
N ARG A 181 -7.59 -8.24 -25.75
CA ARG A 181 -7.65 -7.23 -24.69
C ARG A 181 -6.49 -6.23 -24.81
N MET A 182 -5.28 -6.69 -25.13
CA MET A 182 -4.10 -5.83 -25.35
C MET A 182 -4.31 -4.82 -26.49
N ILE A 183 -4.99 -5.20 -27.58
CA ILE A 183 -5.33 -4.28 -28.68
C ILE A 183 -6.64 -3.51 -28.44
N LYS A 184 -7.19 -3.59 -27.24
CA LYS A 184 -8.46 -2.93 -26.84
C LYS A 184 -9.67 -3.35 -27.69
N ASP A 185 -9.74 -4.62 -28.08
CA ASP A 185 -10.90 -5.23 -28.73
C ASP A 185 -11.70 -6.08 -27.71
N PRO A 186 -12.60 -5.47 -26.93
CA PRO A 186 -13.31 -6.19 -25.87
C PRO A 186 -14.32 -7.20 -26.41
N GLY A 187 -14.84 -7.01 -27.63
CA GLY A 187 -15.81 -7.89 -28.25
C GLY A 187 -15.20 -9.26 -28.56
N ASN A 188 -14.08 -9.27 -29.28
CA ASN A 188 -13.35 -10.49 -29.61
C ASN A 188 -12.71 -11.11 -28.35
N ALA A 189 -12.21 -10.31 -27.41
CA ALA A 189 -11.71 -10.80 -26.13
C ALA A 189 -12.79 -11.58 -25.37
N MET A 190 -14.00 -11.03 -25.22
CA MET A 190 -15.10 -11.70 -24.53
C MET A 190 -15.51 -12.99 -25.24
N SER A 191 -15.67 -12.95 -26.57
CA SER A 191 -16.00 -14.13 -27.36
C SER A 191 -14.98 -15.26 -27.18
N ALA A 192 -13.69 -14.93 -27.12
CA ALA A 192 -12.65 -15.90 -26.87
C ALA A 192 -12.72 -16.49 -25.44
N TYR A 193 -12.95 -15.64 -24.42
CA TYR A 193 -13.14 -16.12 -23.04
C TYR A 193 -14.41 -16.98 -22.87
N GLU A 194 -15.49 -16.68 -23.55
CA GLU A 194 -16.71 -17.51 -23.54
C GLU A 194 -16.44 -18.90 -24.12
N LYS A 195 -15.71 -18.98 -25.25
CA LYS A 195 -15.26 -20.27 -25.82
C LYS A 195 -14.37 -21.03 -24.83
N ALA A 196 -13.42 -20.35 -24.18
CA ALA A 196 -12.60 -20.97 -23.13
C ALA A 196 -13.46 -21.47 -21.96
N SER A 197 -14.44 -20.68 -21.49
CA SER A 197 -15.34 -21.05 -20.38
C SER A 197 -16.20 -22.28 -20.70
N ALA A 198 -16.56 -22.50 -21.96
CA ALA A 198 -17.34 -23.65 -22.36
C ALA A 198 -16.61 -24.98 -22.15
N ILE A 199 -15.28 -24.99 -22.30
CA ILE A 199 -14.47 -26.21 -22.32
C ILE A 199 -13.48 -26.31 -21.15
N ALA A 200 -13.19 -25.23 -20.41
CA ALA A 200 -12.26 -25.25 -19.30
C ALA A 200 -12.73 -26.16 -18.15
N LYS A 201 -11.83 -27.02 -17.65
CA LYS A 201 -12.07 -27.86 -16.47
C LYS A 201 -12.15 -27.01 -15.20
N ASN A 202 -11.19 -26.11 -14.98
CA ASN A 202 -11.24 -25.08 -13.94
C ASN A 202 -11.55 -23.74 -14.62
N LYS A 203 -12.71 -23.18 -14.30
CA LYS A 203 -13.19 -21.93 -14.90
C LYS A 203 -12.76 -20.68 -14.13
N ALA A 204 -12.09 -20.83 -12.96
CA ALA A 204 -11.69 -19.68 -12.14
C ALA A 204 -10.81 -18.70 -12.91
N SER A 205 -9.83 -19.22 -13.67
CA SER A 205 -8.93 -18.39 -14.46
C SER A 205 -9.64 -17.66 -15.61
N VAL A 206 -10.67 -18.26 -16.17
CA VAL A 206 -11.46 -17.62 -17.24
C VAL A 206 -12.35 -16.51 -16.67
N PHE A 207 -13.03 -16.75 -15.55
CA PHE A 207 -13.85 -15.71 -14.90
C PHE A 207 -12.99 -14.56 -14.39
N TYR A 208 -11.79 -14.82 -13.89
CA TYR A 208 -10.82 -13.79 -13.56
C TYR A 208 -10.51 -12.90 -14.78
N ARG A 209 -10.23 -13.47 -15.95
CA ARG A 209 -9.95 -12.71 -17.19
C ARG A 209 -11.18 -11.93 -17.67
N MET A 210 -12.37 -12.52 -17.61
CA MET A 210 -13.61 -11.80 -17.88
C MET A 210 -13.79 -10.61 -16.91
N ALA A 211 -13.49 -10.81 -15.62
CA ALA A 211 -13.56 -9.74 -14.63
C ALA A 211 -12.61 -8.59 -14.97
N THR A 212 -11.35 -8.88 -15.31
CA THR A 212 -10.37 -7.84 -15.69
C THR A 212 -10.81 -7.08 -16.95
N LEU A 213 -11.43 -7.76 -17.91
CA LEU A 213 -12.01 -7.12 -19.10
C LEU A 213 -13.18 -6.19 -18.72
N TRP A 214 -14.09 -6.62 -17.84
CA TRP A 214 -15.20 -5.80 -17.36
C TRP A 214 -14.72 -4.62 -16.51
N MET A 215 -13.64 -4.76 -15.74
CA MET A 215 -12.98 -3.64 -15.05
C MET A 215 -12.49 -2.60 -16.03
N ALA A 216 -11.76 -3.01 -17.08
CA ALA A 216 -11.28 -2.12 -18.12
C ALA A 216 -12.41 -1.41 -18.87
N ALA A 217 -13.55 -2.10 -19.09
CA ALA A 217 -14.75 -1.55 -19.68
C ALA A 217 -15.61 -0.71 -18.70
N LYS A 218 -15.17 -0.52 -17.44
CA LYS A 218 -15.90 0.16 -16.35
C LYS A 218 -17.28 -0.43 -16.06
N GLN A 219 -17.49 -1.71 -16.41
CA GLN A 219 -18.71 -2.47 -16.10
C GLN A 219 -18.55 -3.17 -14.75
N TYR A 220 -18.44 -2.39 -13.69
CA TYR A 220 -18.01 -2.83 -12.35
C TYR A 220 -18.89 -3.91 -11.74
N LYS A 221 -20.20 -3.86 -11.93
CA LYS A 221 -21.12 -4.91 -11.46
C LYS A 221 -20.80 -6.27 -12.08
N LYS A 222 -20.57 -6.31 -13.40
CA LYS A 222 -20.18 -7.53 -14.10
C LYS A 222 -18.79 -8.02 -13.69
N ALA A 223 -17.87 -7.07 -13.43
CA ALA A 223 -16.53 -7.40 -12.91
C ALA A 223 -16.65 -8.10 -11.55
N GLU A 224 -17.39 -7.54 -10.61
CA GLU A 224 -17.62 -8.11 -9.28
C GLU A 224 -18.26 -9.51 -9.34
N GLU A 225 -19.30 -9.67 -10.16
CA GLU A 225 -19.94 -10.98 -10.37
C GLU A 225 -18.94 -12.04 -10.86
N ASN A 226 -18.04 -11.68 -11.77
CA ASN A 226 -17.04 -12.61 -12.30
C ASN A 226 -15.89 -12.86 -11.30
N ILE A 227 -15.46 -11.87 -10.53
CA ILE A 227 -14.52 -12.05 -9.41
C ILE A 227 -15.09 -13.07 -8.41
N ASN A 228 -16.33 -12.87 -8.00
CA ASN A 228 -17.00 -13.75 -7.03
C ASN A 228 -17.16 -15.18 -7.57
N LYS A 229 -17.48 -15.34 -8.87
CA LYS A 229 -17.52 -16.66 -9.53
C LYS A 229 -16.15 -17.34 -9.52
N ALA A 230 -15.07 -16.61 -9.83
CA ALA A 230 -13.72 -17.15 -9.81
C ALA A 230 -13.34 -17.66 -8.41
N ILE A 231 -13.58 -16.87 -7.36
CA ILE A 231 -13.31 -17.22 -5.95
C ILE A 231 -14.19 -18.39 -5.50
N ALA A 232 -15.47 -18.44 -5.90
CA ALA A 232 -16.38 -19.51 -5.53
C ALA A 232 -15.98 -20.86 -6.15
N ILE A 233 -15.44 -20.86 -7.38
CA ILE A 233 -14.97 -22.07 -8.07
C ILE A 233 -13.66 -22.57 -7.48
N ASP A 234 -12.72 -21.67 -7.25
CA ASP A 234 -11.42 -21.99 -6.64
C ASP A 234 -11.03 -20.92 -5.60
N PRO A 235 -11.35 -21.17 -4.32
CA PRO A 235 -10.97 -20.25 -3.24
C PRO A 235 -9.46 -20.08 -3.05
N THR A 236 -8.64 -20.89 -3.71
CA THR A 236 -7.16 -20.79 -3.67
C THR A 236 -6.56 -20.16 -4.92
N TYR A 237 -7.39 -19.70 -5.86
CA TYR A 237 -6.96 -19.04 -7.08
C TYR A 237 -6.55 -17.60 -6.79
N ALA A 238 -5.26 -17.39 -6.52
CA ALA A 238 -4.72 -16.10 -6.08
C ALA A 238 -5.07 -14.92 -7.00
N PRO A 239 -4.97 -15.00 -8.35
CA PRO A 239 -5.26 -13.86 -9.22
C PRO A 239 -6.65 -13.24 -9.03
N ALA A 240 -7.66 -14.04 -8.62
CA ALA A 240 -9.00 -13.51 -8.37
C ALA A 240 -9.02 -12.51 -7.20
N TYR A 241 -8.21 -12.73 -6.17
CA TYR A 241 -8.07 -11.78 -5.05
C TYR A 241 -7.31 -10.52 -5.46
N LYS A 242 -6.36 -10.62 -6.39
CA LYS A 242 -5.70 -9.43 -6.96
C LYS A 242 -6.69 -8.58 -7.76
N ALA A 243 -7.56 -9.22 -8.55
CA ALA A 243 -8.65 -8.52 -9.23
C ALA A 243 -9.67 -7.90 -8.25
N GLN A 244 -9.97 -8.59 -7.13
CA GLN A 244 -10.83 -8.06 -6.07
C GLN A 244 -10.21 -6.83 -5.39
N ALA A 245 -8.90 -6.84 -5.16
CA ALA A 245 -8.17 -5.70 -4.63
C ALA A 245 -8.26 -4.50 -5.57
N GLU A 246 -8.08 -4.72 -6.88
CA GLU A 246 -8.21 -3.67 -7.90
C GLU A 246 -9.62 -3.09 -7.97
N TYR A 247 -10.64 -3.96 -7.89
CA TYR A 247 -12.03 -3.55 -7.77
C TYR A 247 -12.26 -2.65 -6.55
N ASN A 248 -11.81 -3.09 -5.37
CA ASN A 248 -11.97 -2.32 -4.13
C ASN A 248 -11.20 -0.99 -4.18
N ARG A 249 -10.01 -0.96 -4.78
CA ARG A 249 -9.22 0.27 -4.99
C ARG A 249 -9.97 1.29 -5.85
N THR A 250 -10.63 0.84 -6.92
CA THR A 250 -11.42 1.70 -7.79
C THR A 250 -12.53 2.44 -7.03
N PHE A 251 -13.05 1.84 -5.96
CA PHE A 251 -14.07 2.44 -5.08
C PHE A 251 -13.49 3.05 -3.80
N GLN A 252 -12.18 3.27 -3.74
CA GLN A 252 -11.49 3.87 -2.59
C GLN A 252 -11.80 3.17 -1.26
N ARG A 253 -11.76 1.83 -1.26
CA ARG A 253 -12.02 0.96 -0.10
C ARG A 253 -10.70 0.35 0.41
N PRO A 254 -9.85 1.11 1.14
CA PRO A 254 -8.51 0.66 1.49
C PRO A 254 -8.49 -0.59 2.39
N ASN A 255 -9.44 -0.72 3.32
CA ASN A 255 -9.53 -1.90 4.20
C ASN A 255 -9.86 -3.18 3.41
N GLU A 256 -10.81 -3.12 2.50
CA GLU A 256 -11.20 -4.24 1.64
C GLU A 256 -10.10 -4.56 0.63
N THR A 257 -9.41 -3.55 0.12
CA THR A 257 -8.22 -3.72 -0.72
C THR A 257 -7.13 -4.49 0.03
N THR A 258 -6.82 -4.07 1.26
CA THR A 258 -5.83 -4.75 2.11
C THR A 258 -6.21 -6.20 2.36
N LYS A 259 -7.46 -6.50 2.73
CA LYS A 259 -7.96 -7.88 2.92
C LYS A 259 -7.80 -8.72 1.67
N SER A 260 -8.12 -8.16 0.52
CA SER A 260 -8.00 -8.87 -0.76
C SER A 260 -6.52 -9.18 -1.09
N LEU A 261 -5.60 -8.23 -0.87
CA LEU A 261 -4.17 -8.46 -1.07
C LEU A 261 -3.58 -9.45 -0.07
N ILE A 262 -4.02 -9.46 1.18
CA ILE A 262 -3.63 -10.49 2.17
C ILE A 262 -4.09 -11.87 1.69
N ASN A 263 -5.31 -12.02 1.17
CA ASN A 263 -5.77 -13.28 0.61
C ASN A 263 -4.97 -13.68 -0.64
N TYR A 264 -4.60 -12.71 -1.49
CA TYR A 264 -3.70 -12.96 -2.61
C TYR A 264 -2.37 -13.55 -2.13
N THR A 265 -1.69 -12.91 -1.18
CA THR A 265 -0.39 -13.39 -0.67
C THR A 265 -0.47 -14.70 0.10
N LYS A 266 -1.64 -15.08 0.60
CA LYS A 266 -1.87 -16.40 1.24
C LYS A 266 -1.79 -17.54 0.23
N TYR A 267 -2.19 -17.31 -1.01
CA TYR A 267 -2.34 -18.34 -2.02
C TYR A 267 -1.35 -18.22 -3.18
N ALA A 268 -0.72 -17.05 -3.38
CA ALA A 268 0.37 -16.85 -4.33
C ALA A 268 1.74 -17.08 -3.69
N ASP A 269 2.77 -17.15 -4.52
CA ASP A 269 4.15 -17.01 -4.05
C ASP A 269 4.41 -15.60 -3.53
N GLU A 270 5.51 -15.44 -2.76
CA GLU A 270 5.93 -14.14 -2.24
C GLU A 270 6.18 -13.15 -3.40
N ASP A 271 5.43 -12.05 -3.38
CA ASP A 271 5.59 -10.92 -4.28
C ASP A 271 5.98 -9.68 -3.45
N PRO A 272 7.27 -9.30 -3.46
CA PRO A 272 7.74 -8.16 -2.68
C PRO A 272 7.03 -6.85 -3.04
N SER A 273 6.63 -6.67 -4.30
CA SER A 273 5.91 -5.48 -4.75
C SER A 273 4.50 -5.41 -4.15
N THR A 274 3.79 -6.54 -4.11
CA THR A 274 2.48 -6.62 -3.45
C THR A 274 2.61 -6.42 -1.93
N ALA A 275 3.67 -6.96 -1.30
CA ALA A 275 3.90 -6.74 0.13
C ALA A 275 4.18 -5.25 0.44
N LEU A 276 4.95 -4.54 -0.42
CA LEU A 276 5.13 -3.10 -0.31
C LEU A 276 3.79 -2.35 -0.44
N GLU A 277 2.92 -2.78 -1.34
CA GLU A 277 1.60 -2.20 -1.49
C GLU A 277 0.74 -2.40 -0.23
N ILE A 278 0.75 -3.58 0.37
CA ILE A 278 0.08 -3.86 1.64
C ILE A 278 0.63 -2.95 2.75
N ALA A 279 1.96 -2.77 2.83
CA ALA A 279 2.58 -1.89 3.81
C ALA A 279 2.09 -0.43 3.64
N LYS A 280 1.97 0.07 2.40
CA LYS A 280 1.40 1.39 2.11
C LYS A 280 -0.05 1.51 2.54
N LEU A 281 -0.87 0.48 2.30
CA LEU A 281 -2.28 0.46 2.71
C LEU A 281 -2.44 0.39 4.22
N TYR A 282 -1.61 -0.36 4.93
CA TYR A 282 -1.57 -0.33 6.39
C TYR A 282 -1.22 1.07 6.90
N PHE A 283 -0.26 1.74 6.27
CA PHE A 283 0.09 3.12 6.62
C PHE A 283 -1.09 4.08 6.41
N ILE A 284 -1.76 4.04 5.26
CA ILE A 284 -2.94 4.86 4.94
C ILE A 284 -4.07 4.63 5.96
N ASN A 285 -4.22 3.41 6.46
CA ASN A 285 -5.21 3.06 7.49
C ASN A 285 -4.70 3.32 8.92
N SER A 286 -3.59 4.03 9.10
CA SER A 286 -2.95 4.32 10.40
C SER A 286 -2.54 3.08 11.22
N ASN A 287 -2.37 1.94 10.55
CA ASN A 287 -1.85 0.70 11.14
C ASN A 287 -0.32 0.68 11.00
N PHE A 288 0.36 1.59 11.69
CA PHE A 288 1.80 1.85 11.50
C PHE A 288 2.69 0.67 11.90
N ALA A 289 2.32 -0.09 12.91
CA ALA A 289 3.07 -1.27 13.35
C ALA A 289 3.08 -2.37 12.28
N GLU A 290 1.92 -2.68 11.71
CA GLU A 290 1.76 -3.64 10.61
C GLU A 290 2.42 -3.16 9.34
N ALA A 291 2.34 -1.85 9.04
CA ALA A 291 3.01 -1.24 7.90
C ALA A 291 4.54 -1.42 7.99
N LYS A 292 5.12 -1.12 9.16
CA LYS A 292 6.54 -1.30 9.43
C LYS A 292 6.97 -2.76 9.34
N ALA A 293 6.27 -3.65 10.05
CA ALA A 293 6.59 -5.08 10.05
C ALA A 293 6.51 -5.70 8.65
N THR A 294 5.57 -5.23 7.81
CA THR A 294 5.42 -5.69 6.43
C THR A 294 6.52 -5.13 5.55
N LEU A 295 6.85 -3.84 5.68
CA LEU A 295 7.93 -3.19 4.93
C LEU A 295 9.30 -3.82 5.23
N ASP A 296 9.62 -4.05 6.52
CA ASP A 296 10.90 -4.59 6.95
C ASP A 296 11.18 -5.98 6.34
N LYS A 297 10.16 -6.84 6.20
CA LYS A 297 10.30 -8.18 5.59
C LYS A 297 10.73 -8.13 4.14
N VAL A 298 10.38 -7.07 3.41
CA VAL A 298 10.58 -6.99 1.95
C VAL A 298 11.50 -5.85 1.54
N PHE A 299 12.00 -5.07 2.48
CA PHE A 299 12.75 -3.85 2.20
C PHE A 299 13.92 -4.07 1.25
N ASP A 300 14.73 -5.12 1.47
CA ASP A 300 15.88 -5.43 0.62
C ASP A 300 15.51 -6.13 -0.70
N LYS A 301 14.30 -6.71 -0.76
CA LYS A 301 13.81 -7.43 -1.95
C LYS A 301 13.12 -6.50 -2.95
N VAL A 302 12.65 -5.32 -2.52
CA VAL A 302 11.96 -4.36 -3.37
C VAL A 302 12.95 -3.41 -4.01
N SER A 303 12.89 -3.25 -5.32
CA SER A 303 13.72 -2.28 -6.07
C SER A 303 13.12 -0.87 -6.11
N ASP A 304 11.79 -0.71 -5.99
CA ASP A 304 11.12 0.60 -6.07
C ASP A 304 11.57 1.55 -4.94
N PRO A 305 12.12 2.74 -5.27
CA PRO A 305 12.56 3.74 -4.30
C PRO A 305 11.47 4.21 -3.33
N ILE A 306 10.19 4.02 -3.64
CA ILE A 306 9.06 4.39 -2.77
C ILE A 306 9.16 3.76 -1.37
N LYS A 307 9.87 2.62 -1.23
CA LYS A 307 10.14 1.99 0.05
C LYS A 307 10.85 2.91 1.06
N PHE A 308 11.75 3.76 0.57
CA PHE A 308 12.46 4.74 1.39
C PHE A 308 11.53 5.87 1.84
N LYS A 309 10.62 6.33 0.97
CA LYS A 309 9.59 7.31 1.31
C LYS A 309 8.64 6.77 2.37
N LEU A 310 8.15 5.53 2.21
CA LEU A 310 7.29 4.89 3.22
C LEU A 310 8.03 4.74 4.56
N LYS A 311 9.31 4.34 4.52
CA LYS A 311 10.15 4.26 5.73
C LYS A 311 10.30 5.62 6.40
N ALA A 312 10.49 6.70 5.63
CA ALA A 312 10.58 8.05 6.16
C ALA A 312 9.28 8.48 6.87
N TYR A 313 8.12 8.18 6.30
CA TYR A 313 6.83 8.43 6.95
C TYR A 313 6.68 7.64 8.26
N LEU A 314 7.03 6.35 8.27
CA LEU A 314 6.94 5.52 9.47
C LEU A 314 7.88 6.02 10.58
N GLN A 315 9.10 6.41 10.23
CA GLN A 315 10.05 7.00 11.17
C GLN A 315 9.58 8.37 11.69
N TYR A 316 8.95 9.17 10.83
CA TYR A 316 8.30 10.41 11.25
C TYR A 316 7.21 10.16 12.30
N GLU A 317 6.33 9.17 12.09
CA GLU A 317 5.29 8.78 13.06
C GLU A 317 5.88 8.27 14.39
N GLU A 318 7.07 7.65 14.34
CA GLU A 318 7.82 7.24 15.52
C GLU A 318 8.61 8.37 16.19
N ASN A 319 8.55 9.61 15.66
CA ASN A 319 9.35 10.76 16.06
C ASN A 319 10.87 10.56 15.91
N ASP A 320 11.29 9.61 15.07
CA ASP A 320 12.67 9.46 14.60
C ASP A 320 12.93 10.38 13.41
N TYR A 321 12.97 11.68 13.66
CA TYR A 321 13.14 12.68 12.61
C TYR A 321 14.48 12.61 11.90
N ALA A 322 15.52 12.18 12.61
CA ALA A 322 16.85 12.00 12.00
C ALA A 322 16.86 10.82 11.02
N GLY A 323 16.29 9.68 11.42
CA GLY A 323 16.10 8.53 10.54
C GLY A 323 15.18 8.84 9.37
N ALA A 324 14.08 9.55 9.62
CA ALA A 324 13.14 9.98 8.58
C ALA A 324 13.83 10.84 7.52
N LYS A 325 14.68 11.81 7.93
CA LYS A 325 15.48 12.63 7.02
C LYS A 325 16.39 11.78 6.16
N ALA A 326 17.17 10.87 6.76
CA ALA A 326 18.10 9.99 6.02
C ALA A 326 17.37 9.08 5.03
N SER A 327 16.18 8.58 5.40
CA SER A 327 15.34 7.76 4.52
C SER A 327 14.79 8.59 3.36
N LEU A 328 14.34 9.82 3.60
CA LEU A 328 13.84 10.70 2.54
C LEU A 328 14.95 11.15 1.58
N GLU A 329 16.15 11.41 2.07
CA GLU A 329 17.35 11.65 1.24
C GLU A 329 17.67 10.44 0.35
N SER A 330 17.56 9.23 0.91
CA SER A 330 17.71 7.99 0.13
C SER A 330 16.66 7.84 -0.96
N TYR A 331 15.42 8.26 -0.70
CA TYR A 331 14.36 8.33 -1.70
C TYR A 331 14.74 9.28 -2.84
N TYR A 332 15.07 10.52 -2.54
CA TYR A 332 15.44 11.53 -3.54
C TYR A 332 16.65 11.15 -4.40
N SER A 333 17.62 10.43 -3.81
CA SER A 333 18.82 9.99 -4.55
C SER A 333 18.55 8.87 -5.56
N LYS A 334 17.40 8.18 -5.47
CA LYS A 334 17.09 6.97 -6.26
C LYS A 334 15.84 7.09 -7.11
N VAL A 335 14.98 8.05 -6.80
CA VAL A 335 13.74 8.27 -7.53
C VAL A 335 13.97 9.15 -8.76
N GLU A 336 13.23 8.89 -9.83
CA GLU A 336 13.20 9.79 -10.98
C GLU A 336 12.54 11.13 -10.60
N GLN A 337 13.07 12.24 -11.09
CA GLN A 337 12.59 13.60 -10.79
C GLN A 337 11.09 13.77 -11.06
N SER A 338 10.56 13.12 -12.10
CA SER A 338 9.15 13.14 -12.47
C SER A 338 8.20 12.51 -11.42
N ARG A 339 8.74 11.71 -10.51
CA ARG A 339 7.98 11.05 -9.44
C ARG A 339 7.99 11.82 -8.11
N ILE A 340 8.74 12.92 -8.03
CA ILE A 340 8.76 13.80 -6.86
C ILE A 340 7.54 14.72 -6.93
N ILE A 341 6.75 14.74 -5.87
CA ILE A 341 5.48 15.46 -5.79
C ILE A 341 5.51 16.47 -4.62
N PRO A 342 4.65 17.49 -4.61
CA PRO A 342 4.64 18.51 -3.55
C PRO A 342 4.56 17.96 -2.12
N SER A 343 3.80 16.91 -1.89
CA SER A 343 3.71 16.25 -0.57
C SER A 343 5.03 15.68 -0.07
N ASP A 344 6.02 15.43 -0.94
CA ASP A 344 7.36 15.01 -0.52
C ASP A 344 8.08 16.17 0.18
N ALA A 345 7.94 17.38 -0.35
CA ALA A 345 8.43 18.59 0.32
C ALA A 345 7.68 18.84 1.63
N GLY A 346 6.37 18.56 1.68
CA GLY A 346 5.59 18.63 2.92
C GLY A 346 6.16 17.75 4.03
N LEU A 347 6.40 16.47 3.72
CA LEU A 347 7.05 15.54 4.67
C LEU A 347 8.43 16.06 5.12
N GLU A 348 9.24 16.57 4.19
CA GLU A 348 10.55 17.15 4.50
C GLU A 348 10.43 18.36 5.43
N GLY A 349 9.43 19.21 5.21
CA GLY A 349 9.11 20.33 6.08
C GLY A 349 8.73 19.90 7.50
N LEU A 350 7.88 18.87 7.62
CA LEU A 350 7.51 18.29 8.92
C LEU A 350 8.72 17.66 9.63
N ILE A 351 9.60 16.98 8.90
CA ILE A 351 10.84 16.42 9.44
C ILE A 351 11.76 17.52 9.98
N TYR A 352 11.96 18.62 9.25
CA TYR A 352 12.74 19.76 9.75
C TYR A 352 12.13 20.41 10.99
N ALA A 353 10.80 20.57 11.04
CA ALA A 353 10.12 21.04 12.24
C ALA A 353 10.34 20.10 13.43
N GLY A 354 10.28 18.79 13.20
CA GLY A 354 10.55 17.79 14.22
C GLY A 354 12.00 17.82 14.74
N LEU A 355 12.97 17.97 13.86
CA LEU A 355 14.38 18.17 14.26
C LEU A 355 14.55 19.47 15.07
N ALA A 356 13.92 20.57 14.63
CA ALA A 356 13.94 21.83 15.34
C ALA A 356 13.33 21.72 16.75
N SER A 357 12.29 20.92 16.93
CA SER A 357 11.68 20.70 18.24
C SER A 357 12.61 20.05 19.27
N LYS A 358 13.59 19.27 18.79
CA LYS A 358 14.58 18.58 19.62
C LYS A 358 15.92 19.33 19.73
N GLU A 359 16.11 20.41 18.98
CA GLU A 359 17.35 21.18 18.93
C GLU A 359 17.43 22.17 20.11
N ALA A 360 18.54 22.12 20.84
CA ALA A 360 18.79 22.98 21.98
C ALA A 360 19.46 24.31 21.60
N ASP A 361 20.30 24.32 20.56
CA ASP A 361 20.93 25.56 20.08
C ASP A 361 19.93 26.44 19.35
N ALA A 362 19.75 27.66 19.79
CA ALA A 362 18.75 28.58 19.24
C ALA A 362 19.01 28.93 17.77
N THR A 363 20.27 29.05 17.36
CA THR A 363 20.65 29.39 15.99
C THR A 363 20.39 28.20 15.04
N ALA A 364 20.79 26.98 15.45
CA ALA A 364 20.52 25.76 14.71
C ALA A 364 19.01 25.51 14.61
N LYS A 365 18.26 25.69 15.69
CA LYS A 365 16.80 25.61 15.73
C LYS A 365 16.13 26.57 14.74
N ALA A 366 16.55 27.84 14.72
CA ALA A 366 16.02 28.84 13.80
C ALA A 366 16.30 28.44 12.33
N ALA A 367 17.50 27.96 12.03
CA ALA A 367 17.87 27.48 10.69
C ALA A 367 17.02 26.28 10.24
N LEU A 368 16.72 25.34 11.13
CA LEU A 368 15.84 24.20 10.85
C LEU A 368 14.39 24.64 10.63
N MET A 369 13.89 25.59 11.43
CA MET A 369 12.55 26.17 11.27
C MET A 369 12.41 26.93 9.94
N GLN A 370 13.45 27.66 9.52
CA GLN A 370 13.46 28.31 8.22
C GLN A 370 13.36 27.28 7.08
N LYS A 371 14.16 26.22 7.10
CA LYS A 371 14.06 25.13 6.11
C LYS A 371 12.68 24.50 6.10
N SER A 372 12.10 24.28 7.27
CA SER A 372 10.74 23.76 7.39
C SER A 372 9.73 24.69 6.71
N ALA A 373 9.78 25.99 6.98
CA ALA A 373 8.88 26.98 6.37
C ALA A 373 9.02 27.03 4.84
N GLU A 374 10.25 26.97 4.32
CA GLU A 374 10.52 26.91 2.87
C GLU A 374 9.85 25.68 2.22
N LYS A 375 9.97 24.51 2.85
CA LYS A 375 9.35 23.27 2.34
C LYS A 375 7.83 23.28 2.47
N MET A 376 7.29 23.79 3.58
CA MET A 376 5.84 23.94 3.76
C MET A 376 5.23 24.94 2.77
N ALA A 377 5.97 25.94 2.31
CA ALA A 377 5.52 26.87 1.29
C ALA A 377 5.26 26.15 -0.06
N VAL A 378 6.03 25.11 -0.40
CA VAL A 378 5.85 24.33 -1.63
C VAL A 378 4.46 23.67 -1.69
N VAL A 379 4.02 23.01 -0.61
CA VAL A 379 2.70 22.37 -0.56
C VAL A 379 1.57 23.39 -0.61
N LYS A 380 1.75 24.56 0.01
CA LYS A 380 0.77 25.65 -0.05
C LYS A 380 0.63 26.23 -1.45
N GLN A 381 1.75 26.45 -2.14
CA GLN A 381 1.74 26.96 -3.53
C GLN A 381 1.12 25.96 -4.50
N ALA A 382 1.33 24.65 -4.26
CA ALA A 382 0.76 23.59 -5.07
C ALA A 382 -0.72 23.30 -4.76
N ASN A 383 -1.30 23.89 -3.72
CA ASN A 383 -2.61 23.53 -3.16
C ASN A 383 -2.73 22.02 -2.92
N ASP A 384 -1.67 21.42 -2.36
CA ASP A 384 -1.63 19.99 -2.07
C ASP A 384 -2.54 19.69 -0.86
N ASP A 385 -3.57 18.88 -1.09
CA ASP A 385 -4.59 18.47 -0.11
C ASP A 385 -4.45 17.00 0.34
N THR A 386 -3.33 16.36 0.03
CA THR A 386 -3.06 14.97 0.42
C THR A 386 -3.03 14.77 1.93
N LEU A 387 -2.65 15.81 2.68
CA LEU A 387 -2.73 15.92 4.14
C LEU A 387 -3.23 17.30 4.53
N ASN A 388 -3.79 17.43 5.73
CA ASN A 388 -3.99 18.75 6.32
C ASN A 388 -2.65 19.25 6.89
N TRP A 389 -1.82 19.82 6.00
CA TRP A 389 -0.44 20.20 6.31
C TRP A 389 -0.32 21.18 7.48
N ASP A 390 -1.27 22.11 7.63
CA ASP A 390 -1.26 23.05 8.75
C ASP A 390 -1.52 22.34 10.08
N VAL A 391 -2.39 21.34 10.10
CA VAL A 391 -2.66 20.52 11.29
C VAL A 391 -1.47 19.65 11.64
N GLU A 392 -0.87 18.98 10.65
CA GLU A 392 0.32 18.14 10.88
C GLU A 392 1.52 18.97 11.35
N TYR A 393 1.75 20.12 10.73
CA TYR A 393 2.79 21.07 11.16
C TYR A 393 2.57 21.54 12.60
N ALA A 394 1.33 21.90 12.95
CA ALA A 394 0.98 22.30 14.30
C ALA A 394 1.22 21.19 15.33
N LYS A 395 0.91 19.93 15.00
CA LYS A 395 1.20 18.76 15.87
C LYS A 395 2.69 18.65 16.18
N VAL A 396 3.53 18.76 15.16
CA VAL A 396 5.00 18.64 15.32
C VAL A 396 5.57 19.80 16.12
N VAL A 397 5.21 21.03 15.77
CA VAL A 397 5.69 22.24 16.46
C VAL A 397 5.18 22.31 17.90
N SER A 398 4.00 21.77 18.18
CA SER A 398 3.46 21.68 19.54
C SER A 398 4.10 20.58 20.41
N GLY A 399 4.99 19.78 19.84
CA GLY A 399 5.58 18.66 20.59
C GLY A 399 4.54 17.58 20.96
N ALA A 400 3.61 17.24 20.07
CA ALA A 400 2.46 16.37 20.37
C ALA A 400 2.85 15.01 20.97
N ALA A 401 4.00 14.45 20.60
CA ALA A 401 4.50 13.22 21.21
C ALA A 401 5.02 13.43 22.64
N GLU A 402 5.73 14.54 22.86
CA GLU A 402 6.15 14.96 24.20
C GLU A 402 4.94 15.32 25.05
N LEU A 403 3.95 15.99 24.46
CA LEU A 403 2.68 16.32 25.10
C LEU A 403 1.97 15.04 25.57
N LYS A 404 1.89 14.02 24.71
CA LYS A 404 1.27 12.74 25.05
C LYS A 404 2.01 12.03 26.17
N ALA A 405 3.33 11.94 26.09
CA ALA A 405 4.16 11.33 27.12
C ALA A 405 4.02 12.05 28.48
N LYS A 406 4.02 13.38 28.46
CA LYS A 406 3.79 14.18 29.67
C LYS A 406 2.35 14.07 30.20
N ALA A 407 1.35 14.01 29.33
CA ALA A 407 -0.03 13.77 29.72
C ALA A 407 -0.22 12.42 30.42
N GLU A 408 0.46 11.38 29.91
CA GLU A 408 0.43 10.03 30.50
C GLU A 408 1.19 9.95 31.83
N ALA A 409 2.29 10.71 31.96
CA ALA A 409 3.07 10.80 33.19
C ALA A 409 2.53 11.84 34.19
N GLY A 410 1.61 12.69 33.78
CA GLY A 410 1.07 13.81 34.55
C GLY A 410 0.11 13.37 35.64
N PRO A 411 -0.34 14.32 36.48
CA PRO A 411 -1.26 14.02 37.58
C PRO A 411 -2.55 13.37 37.06
N THR A 412 -2.94 12.28 37.72
CA THR A 412 -4.18 11.53 37.42
C THR A 412 -4.93 11.22 38.72
N ASN A 413 -6.20 10.85 38.61
CA ASN A 413 -7.04 10.43 39.71
C ASN A 413 -8.11 9.44 39.21
N GLU A 414 -8.88 8.85 40.13
CA GLU A 414 -9.90 7.85 39.80
C GLU A 414 -10.95 8.39 38.79
N ASN A 415 -11.34 9.66 38.92
CA ASN A 415 -12.29 10.29 38.00
C ASN A 415 -11.73 10.35 36.57
N ILE A 416 -10.47 10.78 36.40
CA ILE A 416 -9.79 10.81 35.09
C ILE A 416 -9.74 9.39 34.49
N GLU A 417 -9.33 8.39 35.26
CA GLU A 417 -9.22 7.00 34.78
C GLU A 417 -10.60 6.41 34.39
N ASN A 418 -11.66 6.76 35.10
CA ASN A 418 -13.02 6.36 34.75
C ASN A 418 -13.50 7.03 33.47
N LEU A 419 -13.27 8.34 33.32
CA LEU A 419 -13.61 9.08 32.10
C LEU A 419 -12.81 8.59 30.88
N LYS A 420 -11.52 8.29 31.04
CA LYS A 420 -10.70 7.66 29.98
C LYS A 420 -11.30 6.35 29.48
N LYS A 421 -11.75 5.48 30.39
CA LYS A 421 -12.43 4.22 30.02
C LYS A 421 -13.72 4.47 29.25
N GLN A 422 -14.53 5.44 29.65
CA GLN A 422 -15.77 5.79 28.97
C GLN A 422 -15.50 6.38 27.59
N VAL A 423 -14.53 7.30 27.48
CA VAL A 423 -14.09 7.88 26.18
C VAL A 423 -13.50 6.81 25.26
N ALA A 424 -12.80 5.80 25.80
CA ALA A 424 -12.26 4.70 24.97
C ALA A 424 -13.37 3.88 24.29
N VAL A 425 -14.54 3.75 24.94
CA VAL A 425 -15.73 3.08 24.39
C VAL A 425 -16.47 3.99 23.40
N ASN A 426 -16.61 5.28 23.73
CA ASN A 426 -17.33 6.25 22.91
C ASN A 426 -16.44 7.47 22.61
N LYS A 427 -15.56 7.32 21.60
CA LYS A 427 -14.47 8.26 21.27
C LYS A 427 -14.93 9.61 20.72
N GLU A 428 -16.19 9.72 20.32
CA GLU A 428 -16.77 10.92 19.69
C GLU A 428 -17.80 11.61 20.58
N ASP A 429 -18.00 11.10 21.81
CA ASP A 429 -18.90 11.74 22.78
C ASP A 429 -18.27 13.04 23.32
N THR A 430 -18.73 14.15 22.78
CA THR A 430 -18.21 15.48 23.12
C THR A 430 -18.47 15.86 24.58
N THR A 431 -19.51 15.32 25.23
CA THR A 431 -19.78 15.56 26.66
C THR A 431 -18.75 14.82 27.52
N LEU A 432 -18.44 13.58 27.19
CA LEU A 432 -17.40 12.82 27.90
C LEU A 432 -16.02 13.44 27.69
N LEU A 433 -15.70 13.90 26.47
CA LEU A 433 -14.46 14.62 26.18
C LEU A 433 -14.37 15.92 26.97
N PHE A 434 -15.44 16.73 27.00
CA PHE A 434 -15.49 17.96 27.79
C PHE A 434 -15.20 17.67 29.27
N ASN A 435 -15.90 16.70 29.87
CA ASN A 435 -15.71 16.32 31.25
C ASN A 435 -14.29 15.82 31.55
N LEU A 436 -13.69 15.08 30.61
CA LEU A 436 -12.32 14.58 30.73
C LEU A 436 -11.31 15.74 30.68
N ALA A 437 -11.50 16.73 29.78
CA ALA A 437 -10.65 17.92 29.72
C ALA A 437 -10.68 18.72 31.03
N GLN A 438 -11.87 18.94 31.57
CA GLN A 438 -12.07 19.63 32.85
C GLN A 438 -11.45 18.87 34.03
N ALA A 439 -11.55 17.53 34.03
CA ALA A 439 -10.93 16.70 35.05
C ALA A 439 -9.40 16.76 35.02
N TYR A 440 -8.81 16.81 33.82
CA TYR A 440 -7.37 17.03 33.65
C TYR A 440 -6.94 18.43 34.12
N GLU A 441 -7.70 19.49 33.83
CA GLU A 441 -7.44 20.85 34.30
C GLU A 441 -7.48 20.94 35.83
N ALA A 442 -8.50 20.34 36.45
CA ALA A 442 -8.63 20.27 37.91
C ALA A 442 -7.45 19.53 38.59
N ALA A 443 -6.84 18.58 37.88
CA ALA A 443 -5.64 17.86 38.33
C ALA A 443 -4.33 18.56 37.97
N ASN A 444 -4.35 19.70 37.26
CA ASN A 444 -3.19 20.37 36.68
C ASN A 444 -2.41 19.54 35.65
N ASN A 445 -3.07 18.57 35.03
CA ASN A 445 -2.51 17.83 33.88
C ASN A 445 -2.86 18.61 32.61
N TRP A 446 -2.09 19.67 32.36
CA TRP A 446 -2.34 20.60 31.26
C TRP A 446 -2.17 19.98 29.89
N GLU A 447 -1.22 19.05 29.75
CA GLU A 447 -0.97 18.28 28.55
C GLU A 447 -2.15 17.36 28.21
N GLY A 448 -2.68 16.67 29.21
CA GLY A 448 -3.86 15.83 29.09
C GLY A 448 -5.08 16.64 28.64
N SER A 449 -5.33 17.79 29.27
CA SER A 449 -6.39 18.72 28.88
C SER A 449 -6.22 19.19 27.44
N ALA A 450 -5.03 19.65 27.07
CA ALA A 450 -4.74 20.15 25.71
C ALA A 450 -5.01 19.10 24.62
N LEU A 451 -4.66 17.84 24.86
CA LEU A 451 -4.93 16.72 23.93
C LEU A 451 -6.43 16.47 23.76
N VAL A 452 -7.18 16.53 24.85
CA VAL A 452 -8.64 16.35 24.78
C VAL A 452 -9.31 17.50 24.06
N TRP A 453 -8.92 18.76 24.33
CA TRP A 453 -9.39 19.91 23.58
C TRP A 453 -9.03 19.86 22.10
N GLN A 454 -7.87 19.32 21.77
CA GLN A 454 -7.52 19.08 20.37
C GLN A 454 -8.50 18.11 19.71
N LYS A 455 -8.85 17.00 20.39
CA LYS A 455 -9.85 16.07 19.88
C LYS A 455 -11.23 16.71 19.71
N MET A 456 -11.61 17.60 20.63
CA MET A 456 -12.84 18.40 20.51
C MET A 456 -12.82 19.30 19.27
N ASN A 457 -11.68 19.94 18.97
CA ASN A 457 -11.52 20.80 17.78
C ASN A 457 -11.64 20.00 16.47
N GLU A 458 -11.22 18.73 16.46
CA GLU A 458 -11.37 17.83 15.31
C GLU A 458 -12.84 17.47 15.07
N LEU A 459 -13.60 17.23 16.15
CA LEU A 459 -15.02 16.86 16.08
C LEU A 459 -15.94 18.05 15.84
N LEU A 460 -15.59 19.23 16.38
CA LEU A 460 -16.39 20.43 16.36
C LEU A 460 -15.56 21.62 15.84
N PRO A 461 -15.19 21.66 14.56
CA PRO A 461 -14.23 22.63 14.02
C PRO A 461 -14.72 24.09 14.01
N THR A 462 -16.01 24.33 14.22
CA THR A 462 -16.61 25.67 14.31
C THR A 462 -16.94 26.10 15.75
N TRP A 463 -16.69 25.22 16.73
CA TRP A 463 -16.96 25.50 18.14
C TRP A 463 -15.74 26.18 18.80
N GLU A 464 -15.75 27.49 18.81
CA GLU A 464 -14.63 28.33 19.24
C GLU A 464 -14.14 28.07 20.67
N PRO A 465 -14.99 27.70 21.69
CA PRO A 465 -14.48 27.55 23.05
C PRO A 465 -13.38 26.48 23.18
N ALA A 466 -13.43 25.44 22.35
CA ALA A 466 -12.41 24.37 22.40
C ALA A 466 -11.03 24.87 21.96
N TYR A 467 -10.95 25.81 21.01
CA TYR A 467 -9.67 26.41 20.60
C TYR A 467 -9.11 27.34 21.69
N TYR A 468 -9.98 28.15 22.36
CA TYR A 468 -9.57 28.99 23.46
C TYR A 468 -9.05 28.16 24.63
N SER A 469 -9.80 27.13 25.04
CA SER A 469 -9.42 26.24 26.14
C SER A 469 -8.14 25.44 25.84
N LYS A 470 -7.93 25.00 24.58
CA LYS A 470 -6.65 24.42 24.15
C LYS A 470 -5.51 25.42 24.31
N GLY A 471 -5.71 26.67 23.86
CA GLY A 471 -4.73 27.74 24.03
C GLY A 471 -4.36 27.99 25.49
N TYR A 472 -5.35 28.00 26.37
CA TYR A 472 -5.16 28.14 27.80
C TYR A 472 -4.38 26.97 28.42
N ALA A 473 -4.75 25.72 28.10
CA ALA A 473 -4.07 24.55 28.60
C ALA A 473 -2.61 24.49 28.12
N MET A 474 -2.36 24.80 26.84
CA MET A 474 -1.01 24.88 26.28
C MET A 474 -0.16 25.97 26.94
N GLN A 475 -0.75 27.14 27.19
CA GLN A 475 -0.07 28.23 27.90
C GLN A 475 0.31 27.84 29.32
N LYS A 476 -0.58 27.18 30.05
CA LYS A 476 -0.32 26.67 31.41
C LYS A 476 0.75 25.60 31.45
N GLY A 477 0.81 24.75 30.43
CA GLY A 477 1.86 23.75 30.25
C GLY A 477 3.21 24.30 29.76
N GLY A 478 3.31 25.63 29.48
CA GLY A 478 4.55 26.28 29.02
C GLY A 478 4.80 26.18 27.49
N TYR A 479 3.83 25.73 26.72
CA TYR A 479 3.93 25.56 25.25
C TYR A 479 3.53 26.87 24.54
N ASN A 480 4.33 27.91 24.68
CA ASN A 480 3.98 29.27 24.25
C ASN A 480 3.60 29.41 22.77
N GLN A 481 4.35 28.80 21.86
CA GLN A 481 4.05 28.85 20.42
C GLN A 481 2.74 28.15 20.09
N SER A 482 2.52 26.95 20.66
CA SER A 482 1.30 26.16 20.45
C SER A 482 0.07 26.85 21.03
N ALA A 483 0.23 27.50 22.18
CA ALA A 483 -0.82 28.30 22.78
C ALA A 483 -1.20 29.49 21.88
N ALA A 484 -0.20 30.20 21.35
CA ALA A 484 -0.43 31.31 20.41
C ALA A 484 -1.17 30.84 19.14
N LEU A 485 -0.79 29.70 18.57
CA LEU A 485 -1.48 29.11 17.41
C LEU A 485 -2.94 28.74 17.71
N ALA A 486 -3.21 28.18 18.89
CA ALA A 486 -4.56 27.83 19.30
C ALA A 486 -5.43 29.09 19.48
N TYR A 487 -4.90 30.15 20.10
CA TYR A 487 -5.59 31.45 20.21
C TYR A 487 -5.80 32.13 18.84
N LEU A 488 -4.84 32.06 17.92
CA LEU A 488 -5.02 32.55 16.55
C LEU A 488 -6.16 31.81 15.85
N LYS A 489 -6.22 30.49 16.02
CA LYS A 489 -7.32 29.69 15.42
C LYS A 489 -8.67 30.03 16.07
N TYR A 490 -8.72 30.28 17.38
CA TYR A 490 -9.90 30.81 18.04
C TYR A 490 -10.36 32.13 17.38
N ILE A 491 -9.43 33.07 17.17
CA ILE A 491 -9.70 34.35 16.52
C ILE A 491 -10.31 34.13 15.12
N ASP A 492 -9.70 33.28 14.31
CA ASP A 492 -10.19 32.98 12.96
C ASP A 492 -11.63 32.44 12.97
N VAL A 493 -11.91 31.47 13.88
CA VAL A 493 -13.25 30.87 14.00
C VAL A 493 -14.28 31.90 14.45
N VAL A 494 -13.93 32.80 15.38
CA VAL A 494 -14.83 33.88 15.84
C VAL A 494 -15.08 34.90 14.75
N LEU A 495 -14.04 35.34 14.05
CA LEU A 495 -14.17 36.34 12.98
C LEU A 495 -14.95 35.82 11.76
N ALA A 496 -15.01 34.50 11.57
CA ALA A 496 -15.82 33.85 10.52
C ALA A 496 -17.34 33.85 10.86
N LYS A 497 -17.72 34.12 12.12
CA LYS A 497 -19.13 34.21 12.54
C LYS A 497 -19.79 35.51 12.08
N PRO A 498 -21.13 35.54 11.93
CA PRO A 498 -21.88 36.79 11.73
C PRO A 498 -21.58 37.82 12.82
N ALA A 499 -21.56 39.12 12.50
CA ALA A 499 -21.20 40.20 13.43
C ALA A 499 -22.03 40.19 14.73
N ALA A 500 -23.31 39.80 14.65
CA ALA A 500 -24.16 39.69 15.84
C ALA A 500 -23.69 38.58 16.81
N GLU A 501 -23.09 37.51 16.31
CA GLU A 501 -22.53 36.43 17.13
C GLU A 501 -21.14 36.75 17.65
N GLN A 502 -20.40 37.67 17.01
CA GLN A 502 -19.10 38.12 17.48
C GLN A 502 -19.22 39.08 18.67
N GLN A 503 -20.34 39.83 18.77
CA GLN A 503 -20.54 40.85 19.81
C GLN A 503 -20.38 40.30 21.24
N PRO A 504 -20.98 39.19 21.65
CA PRO A 504 -20.80 38.61 22.98
C PRO A 504 -19.39 38.03 23.22
N LEU A 505 -18.59 37.85 22.19
CA LEU A 505 -17.25 37.22 22.24
C LEU A 505 -16.11 38.28 22.28
N GLN A 506 -16.42 39.58 22.30
CA GLN A 506 -15.42 40.65 22.24
C GLN A 506 -14.41 40.59 23.40
N GLU A 507 -14.86 40.21 24.60
CA GLU A 507 -13.97 40.05 25.75
C GLU A 507 -12.96 38.90 25.55
N ASN A 508 -13.43 37.79 25.05
CA ASN A 508 -12.57 36.63 24.74
C ASN A 508 -11.66 36.92 23.54
N LEU A 509 -12.13 37.68 22.53
CA LEU A 509 -11.29 38.14 21.42
C LEU A 509 -10.16 39.04 21.91
N TYR A 510 -10.47 40.00 22.79
CA TYR A 510 -9.44 40.80 23.44
C TYR A 510 -8.40 39.91 24.14
N GLY A 511 -8.87 38.97 24.98
CA GLY A 511 -7.99 38.02 25.68
C GLY A 511 -7.12 37.20 24.74
N ALA A 512 -7.69 36.73 23.65
CA ALA A 512 -6.96 35.94 22.66
C ALA A 512 -5.88 36.77 21.96
N TYR A 513 -6.20 37.98 21.48
CA TYR A 513 -5.21 38.89 20.87
C TYR A 513 -4.10 39.26 21.84
N TYR A 514 -4.44 39.60 23.10
CA TYR A 514 -3.48 39.90 24.13
C TYR A 514 -2.53 38.71 24.41
N ASN A 515 -3.09 37.53 24.58
CA ASN A 515 -2.29 36.32 24.82
C ASN A 515 -1.38 35.99 23.65
N VAL A 516 -1.84 36.12 22.40
CA VAL A 516 -0.97 35.92 21.22
C VAL A 516 0.20 36.91 21.27
N ALA A 517 -0.05 38.17 21.55
CA ALA A 517 1.02 39.18 21.64
C ALA A 517 2.02 38.87 22.76
N LEU A 518 1.52 38.53 23.95
CA LEU A 518 2.35 38.16 25.09
C LEU A 518 3.22 36.95 24.85
N LEU A 519 2.66 35.89 24.22
CA LEU A 519 3.32 34.63 23.97
C LEU A 519 4.35 34.73 22.85
N LEU A 520 4.15 35.62 21.88
CA LEU A 520 5.03 35.77 20.72
C LEU A 520 6.03 36.94 20.88
N LYS A 521 6.02 37.68 21.97
CA LYS A 521 6.83 38.92 22.17
C LYS A 521 8.33 38.72 21.89
N ASP A 522 8.87 37.57 22.28
CA ASP A 522 10.30 37.20 22.13
C ASP A 522 10.55 36.26 20.93
N ILE A 523 9.51 35.90 20.19
CA ILE A 523 9.56 34.87 19.12
C ILE A 523 9.27 35.51 17.75
N ASP A 524 8.19 36.30 17.67
CA ASP A 524 7.73 37.01 16.47
C ASP A 524 7.20 38.38 16.86
N LYS A 525 8.12 39.31 16.99
CA LYS A 525 7.84 40.70 17.42
C LYS A 525 6.82 41.40 16.50
N ALA A 526 6.89 41.16 15.19
CA ALA A 526 5.99 41.76 14.22
C ALA A 526 4.54 41.31 14.46
N LYS A 527 4.35 40.00 14.63
CA LYS A 527 3.04 39.40 14.89
C LYS A 527 2.51 39.75 16.28
N ALA A 528 3.41 39.89 17.26
CA ALA A 528 3.07 40.36 18.58
C ALA A 528 2.56 41.83 18.54
N LEU A 529 3.23 42.75 17.80
CA LEU A 529 2.79 44.14 17.59
C LEU A 529 1.44 44.23 16.87
N GLU A 530 1.22 43.41 15.86
CA GLU A 530 -0.07 43.33 15.16
C GLU A 530 -1.20 42.98 16.12
N ASN A 531 -1.01 41.91 16.90
CA ASN A 531 -2.06 41.42 17.79
C ASN A 531 -2.32 42.33 18.99
N ILE A 532 -1.28 42.93 19.56
CA ILE A 532 -1.51 43.91 20.65
C ILE A 532 -2.25 45.14 20.15
N GLY A 533 -2.02 45.58 18.91
CA GLY A 533 -2.80 46.65 18.28
C GLY A 533 -4.28 46.31 18.16
N LYS A 534 -4.59 45.04 17.76
CA LYS A 534 -5.98 44.56 17.68
C LYS A 534 -6.63 44.43 19.07
N ALA A 535 -5.89 44.00 20.08
CA ALA A 535 -6.37 43.99 21.46
C ALA A 535 -6.73 45.42 21.94
N LEU A 536 -5.87 46.38 21.71
CA LEU A 536 -6.11 47.79 22.07
C LEU A 536 -7.23 48.43 21.24
N ALA A 537 -7.51 47.95 20.03
CA ALA A 537 -8.70 48.39 19.29
C ALA A 537 -10.02 47.97 19.97
N ILE A 538 -10.01 46.86 20.69
CA ILE A 538 -11.17 46.38 21.48
C ILE A 538 -11.21 47.10 22.85
N LYS A 539 -10.06 47.23 23.54
CA LYS A 539 -9.93 47.90 24.84
C LYS A 539 -8.80 48.93 24.83
N PRO A 540 -9.05 50.17 24.37
CA PRO A 540 -8.01 51.18 24.16
C PRO A 540 -7.28 51.63 25.43
N ALA A 541 -7.94 51.53 26.59
CA ALA A 541 -7.40 52.01 27.88
C ALA A 541 -6.85 50.91 28.78
N ASP A 542 -6.67 49.67 28.26
CA ASP A 542 -6.15 48.59 29.08
C ASP A 542 -4.66 48.80 29.42
N PRO A 543 -4.30 48.88 30.72
CA PRO A 543 -2.92 49.20 31.13
C PRO A 543 -1.93 48.11 30.74
N ASN A 544 -2.34 46.81 30.79
CA ASN A 544 -1.45 45.68 30.49
C ASN A 544 -1.12 45.64 29.00
N ALA A 545 -2.14 45.80 28.14
CA ALA A 545 -1.95 45.87 26.70
C ALA A 545 -1.10 47.09 26.28
N THR A 546 -1.35 48.23 26.88
CA THR A 546 -0.56 49.45 26.63
C THR A 546 0.90 49.27 27.03
N ASN A 547 1.18 48.65 28.18
CA ASN A 547 2.54 48.38 28.64
C ASN A 547 3.25 47.36 27.75
N LEU A 548 2.56 46.29 27.33
CA LEU A 548 3.10 45.31 26.40
C LEU A 548 3.42 45.94 25.04
N GLN A 549 2.56 46.82 24.52
CA GLN A 549 2.82 47.55 23.28
C GLN A 549 4.06 48.46 23.39
N LYS A 550 4.22 49.18 24.51
CA LYS A 550 5.42 49.98 24.76
C LYS A 550 6.68 49.15 24.81
N LEU A 551 6.63 47.99 25.46
CA LEU A 551 7.76 47.04 25.52
C LEU A 551 8.13 46.53 24.12
N LEU A 552 7.15 46.20 23.30
CA LEU A 552 7.37 45.73 21.94
C LEU A 552 7.91 46.80 20.98
N ASN A 553 7.69 48.09 21.28
CA ASN A 553 8.20 49.21 20.48
C ASN A 553 9.61 49.68 20.88
N GLN A 554 10.14 49.17 21.97
CA GLN A 554 11.56 49.30 22.36
C GLN A 554 12.44 48.30 21.59
#